data_29d959f0585e992859c9b8ede39835e3
#
_entry.id   29d959f0585e992859c9b8ede39835e3
#
_cell.length_a   1.000
_cell.length_b   1.000
_cell.length_c   1.000
_cell.angle_alpha   90.00
_cell.angle_beta   90.00
_cell.angle_gamma   90.00
#
_symmetry.space_group_name_H-M   'P 1'
#
loop_
_entity.id
_entity.type
_entity.pdbx_description
1 polymer ?
#
loop_
_entity_poly.entity_id
_entity_poly.type
_entity_poly.pdbx_seq_one_letter_code
_entity_poly.pdbx_strand_id
1 'polypeptide(L)'
;MATFQILLPYNYSPNDRKAIRFAIDAFAGRREARVTLFHAYTPLPTIDVTASPENVKMRSGMTYLAAELKEKEEALKVVEDMLLEGGFDRDAVTCVFEKRVKSAAEEIVDRVAGCSVLVLSRGAGKVTHFFTRSIYARVVTALRGVTICVAS
;
A
#
# COMPACT_ATOMS: atom_id res chain seq x y z
N MET A 1 -3.99 25.46 -9.88
CA MET A 1 -5.11 24.58 -9.50
C MET A 1 -4.65 23.60 -8.44
N ALA A 2 -5.45 23.43 -7.41
CA ALA A 2 -5.16 22.46 -6.39
C ALA A 2 -5.25 21.05 -6.96
N THR A 3 -4.20 20.24 -6.78
CA THR A 3 -4.20 18.84 -7.16
C THR A 3 -5.02 18.04 -6.15
N PHE A 4 -5.80 17.11 -6.65
CA PHE A 4 -6.61 16.20 -5.83
C PHE A 4 -5.78 14.94 -5.56
N GLN A 5 -5.23 14.82 -4.37
CA GLN A 5 -4.33 13.73 -4.01
C GLN A 5 -5.08 12.56 -3.39
N ILE A 6 -4.88 11.38 -3.94
CA ILE A 6 -5.50 10.13 -3.50
C ILE A 6 -4.39 9.20 -3.02
N LEU A 7 -4.47 8.72 -1.79
CA LEU A 7 -3.60 7.67 -1.29
C LEU A 7 -4.33 6.33 -1.35
N LEU A 8 -3.74 5.36 -2.01
CA LEU A 8 -4.27 4.02 -2.20
C LEU A 8 -3.26 2.99 -1.65
N PRO A 9 -3.34 2.66 -0.35
CA PRO A 9 -2.52 1.61 0.22
C PRO A 9 -2.94 0.25 -0.33
N TYR A 10 -1.96 -0.58 -0.68
CA TYR A 10 -2.17 -1.92 -1.21
C TYR A 10 -1.52 -2.96 -0.30
N ASN A 11 -2.31 -3.91 0.19
CA ASN A 11 -1.88 -4.92 1.15
C ASN A 11 -1.95 -6.36 0.62
N TYR A 12 -2.17 -6.52 -0.69
CA TYR A 12 -2.30 -7.84 -1.33
C TYR A 12 -3.48 -8.66 -0.78
N SER A 13 -4.52 -7.98 -0.29
CA SER A 13 -5.75 -8.64 0.14
C SER A 13 -6.73 -8.80 -1.04
N PRO A 14 -7.64 -9.80 -0.97
CA PRO A 14 -8.65 -9.98 -2.03
C PRO A 14 -9.54 -8.76 -2.27
N ASN A 15 -9.78 -7.97 -1.23
CA ASN A 15 -10.64 -6.78 -1.32
C ASN A 15 -9.92 -5.55 -1.90
N ASP A 16 -8.60 -5.60 -2.05
CA ASP A 16 -7.84 -4.47 -2.62
C ASP A 16 -8.28 -4.16 -4.06
N ARG A 17 -8.70 -5.15 -4.81
CA ARG A 17 -9.25 -4.96 -6.16
C ARG A 17 -10.49 -4.07 -6.17
N LYS A 18 -11.32 -4.17 -5.14
CA LYS A 18 -12.50 -3.33 -4.98
C LYS A 18 -12.11 -1.87 -4.75
N ALA A 19 -11.08 -1.65 -3.93
CA ALA A 19 -10.53 -0.32 -3.69
C ALA A 19 -9.95 0.30 -4.97
N ILE A 20 -9.21 -0.49 -5.75
CA ILE A 20 -8.65 -0.06 -7.04
C ILE A 20 -9.77 0.30 -8.02
N ARG A 21 -10.76 -0.56 -8.15
CA ARG A 21 -11.90 -0.32 -9.03
C ARG A 21 -12.69 0.93 -8.62
N PHE A 22 -12.91 1.10 -7.33
CA PHE A 22 -13.55 2.31 -6.82
C PHE A 22 -12.74 3.57 -7.16
N ALA A 23 -11.42 3.54 -6.97
CA ALA A 23 -10.56 4.69 -7.30
C ALA A 23 -10.62 5.02 -8.79
N ILE A 24 -10.63 4.02 -9.67
CA ILE A 24 -10.79 4.19 -11.12
C ILE A 24 -12.16 4.81 -11.43
N ASP A 25 -13.23 4.22 -10.94
CA ASP A 25 -14.59 4.64 -11.26
C ASP A 25 -14.89 6.06 -10.75
N ALA A 26 -14.37 6.41 -9.60
CA ALA A 26 -14.64 7.71 -8.98
C ALA A 26 -13.71 8.83 -9.47
N PHE A 27 -12.47 8.53 -9.81
CA PHE A 27 -11.43 9.56 -9.95
C PHE A 27 -10.69 9.57 -11.29
N ALA A 28 -10.71 8.48 -12.07
CA ALA A 28 -9.91 8.40 -13.31
C ALA A 28 -10.25 9.48 -14.35
N GLY A 29 -11.50 9.92 -14.39
CA GLY A 29 -11.92 10.99 -15.28
C GLY A 29 -11.57 12.41 -14.86
N ARG A 30 -10.97 12.59 -13.67
CA ARG A 30 -10.61 13.90 -13.14
C ARG A 30 -9.18 14.26 -13.48
N ARG A 31 -8.98 15.32 -14.24
CA ARG A 31 -7.65 15.77 -14.67
C ARG A 31 -6.73 16.18 -13.51
N GLU A 32 -7.31 16.73 -12.44
CA GLU A 32 -6.58 17.16 -11.26
C GLU A 32 -6.24 16.00 -10.30
N ALA A 33 -6.79 14.82 -10.51
CA ALA A 33 -6.59 13.67 -9.64
C ALA A 33 -5.19 13.06 -9.82
N ARG A 34 -4.53 12.80 -8.70
CA ARG A 34 -3.23 12.12 -8.62
C ARG A 34 -3.35 10.96 -7.63
N VAL A 35 -2.93 9.79 -8.03
CA VAL A 35 -2.99 8.58 -7.19
C VAL A 35 -1.59 8.17 -6.78
N THR A 36 -1.40 7.94 -5.51
CA THR A 36 -0.21 7.27 -4.97
C THR A 36 -0.60 5.88 -4.53
N LEU A 37 -0.14 4.88 -5.27
CA LEU A 37 -0.25 3.47 -4.92
C LEU A 37 0.90 3.14 -3.99
N PHE A 38 0.60 2.69 -2.77
CA PHE A 38 1.58 2.58 -1.70
C PHE A 38 1.58 1.21 -1.05
N HIS A 39 2.75 0.64 -0.88
CA HIS A 39 2.97 -0.53 -0.04
C HIS A 39 4.26 -0.39 0.76
N ALA A 40 4.16 -0.59 2.07
CA ALA A 40 5.30 -0.65 2.98
C ALA A 40 5.59 -2.11 3.33
N TYR A 41 6.70 -2.65 2.84
CA TYR A 41 7.05 -4.04 3.07
C TYR A 41 7.81 -4.24 4.37
N THR A 42 7.65 -5.43 4.96
CA THR A 42 8.42 -5.82 6.14
C THR A 42 9.88 -6.01 5.76
N PRO A 43 10.82 -5.35 6.47
CA PRO A 43 12.24 -5.48 6.16
C PRO A 43 12.73 -6.92 6.35
N LEU A 44 13.68 -7.32 5.52
CA LEU A 44 14.37 -8.59 5.68
C LEU A 44 15.23 -8.57 6.94
N PRO A 45 15.26 -9.68 7.73
CA PRO A 45 16.12 -9.76 8.88
C PRO A 45 17.60 -9.70 8.47
N THR A 46 18.39 -8.99 9.26
CA THR A 46 19.84 -8.94 9.07
C THR A 46 20.45 -10.21 9.64
N ILE A 47 21.20 -10.97 8.84
CA ILE A 47 21.87 -12.19 9.29
C ILE A 47 23.38 -11.96 9.31
N ASP A 48 24.00 -12.31 10.44
CA ASP A 48 25.45 -12.32 10.57
C ASP A 48 26.05 -13.46 9.74
N VAL A 49 27.07 -13.17 8.94
CA VAL A 49 27.66 -14.08 7.95
C VAL A 49 28.68 -15.01 8.60
N THR A 50 28.34 -15.68 9.71
CA THR A 50 29.18 -16.73 10.26
C THR A 50 28.77 -18.11 9.71
N ALA A 51 29.75 -18.91 9.33
CA ALA A 51 29.56 -20.19 8.65
C ALA A 51 29.09 -21.30 9.62
N SER A 52 27.91 -21.16 10.24
CA SER A 52 27.29 -22.26 10.98
C SER A 52 26.19 -22.92 10.15
N PRO A 53 25.88 -24.22 10.38
CA PRO A 53 24.77 -24.89 9.69
C PRO A 53 23.42 -24.19 9.86
N GLU A 54 23.21 -23.54 10.98
CA GLU A 54 22.01 -22.74 11.25
C GLU A 54 21.94 -21.50 10.36
N ASN A 55 23.08 -20.85 10.10
CA ASN A 55 23.17 -19.71 9.20
C ASN A 55 22.92 -20.07 7.74
N VAL A 56 23.23 -21.31 7.31
CA VAL A 56 22.94 -21.80 5.97
C VAL A 56 21.43 -21.93 5.76
N LYS A 57 20.69 -22.43 6.76
CA LYS A 57 19.22 -22.50 6.72
C LYS A 57 18.59 -21.09 6.71
N MET A 58 19.13 -20.17 7.50
CA MET A 58 18.70 -18.79 7.52
C MET A 58 18.94 -18.09 6.19
N ARG A 59 20.08 -18.33 5.52
CA ARG A 59 20.35 -17.79 4.18
C ARG A 59 19.36 -18.30 3.14
N SER A 60 18.99 -19.57 3.18
CA SER A 60 17.97 -20.15 2.28
C SER A 60 16.61 -19.49 2.52
N GLY A 61 16.25 -19.26 3.78
CA GLY A 61 15.04 -18.52 4.16
C GLY A 61 15.07 -17.07 3.66
N MET A 62 16.22 -16.40 3.75
CA MET A 62 16.37 -15.03 3.25
C MET A 62 16.29 -14.94 1.73
N THR A 63 16.84 -15.89 1.01
CA THR A 63 16.73 -15.96 -0.45
C THR A 63 15.26 -16.11 -0.85
N TYR A 64 14.51 -16.95 -0.15
CA TYR A 64 13.08 -17.10 -0.35
C TYR A 64 12.31 -15.80 -0.10
N LEU A 65 12.58 -15.15 1.03
CA LEU A 65 11.95 -13.87 1.38
C LEU A 65 12.28 -12.75 0.38
N ALA A 66 13.51 -12.71 -0.10
CA ALA A 66 13.92 -11.75 -1.12
C ALA A 66 13.19 -11.99 -2.45
N ALA A 67 13.02 -13.24 -2.84
CA ALA A 67 12.26 -13.61 -4.03
C ALA A 67 10.77 -13.24 -3.89
N GLU A 68 10.19 -13.52 -2.73
CA GLU A 68 8.80 -13.14 -2.41
C GLU A 68 8.60 -11.63 -2.46
N LEU A 69 9.56 -10.88 -1.93
CA LEU A 69 9.53 -9.42 -1.94
C LEU A 69 9.55 -8.87 -3.37
N LYS A 70 10.39 -9.45 -4.23
CA LYS A 70 10.46 -9.09 -5.64
C LYS A 70 9.15 -9.39 -6.37
N GLU A 71 8.54 -10.53 -6.10
CA GLU A 71 7.23 -10.88 -6.65
C GLU A 71 6.15 -9.89 -6.25
N LYS A 72 6.16 -9.43 -4.99
CA LYS A 72 5.23 -8.40 -4.50
C LYS A 72 5.45 -7.07 -5.22
N GLU A 73 6.68 -6.66 -5.42
CA GLU A 73 7.00 -5.44 -6.16
C GLU A 73 6.50 -5.52 -7.61
N GLU A 74 6.71 -6.63 -8.28
CA GLU A 74 6.22 -6.88 -9.63
C GLU A 74 4.68 -6.91 -9.68
N ALA A 75 4.05 -7.51 -8.68
CA ALA A 75 2.59 -7.51 -8.56
C ALA A 75 2.03 -6.09 -8.33
N LEU A 76 2.74 -5.25 -7.60
CA LEU A 76 2.35 -3.85 -7.42
C LEU A 76 2.41 -3.07 -8.74
N LYS A 77 3.37 -3.36 -9.59
CA LYS A 77 3.45 -2.78 -10.94
C LYS A 77 2.29 -3.20 -11.83
N VAL A 78 1.81 -4.42 -11.69
CA VAL A 78 0.60 -4.88 -12.38
C VAL A 78 -0.61 -4.06 -11.94
N VAL A 79 -0.72 -3.73 -10.65
CA VAL A 79 -1.79 -2.87 -10.13
C VAL A 79 -1.65 -1.44 -10.67
N GLU A 80 -0.45 -0.91 -10.76
CA GLU A 80 -0.18 0.37 -11.43
C GLU A 80 -0.72 0.36 -12.86
N ASP A 81 -0.43 -0.69 -13.63
CA ASP A 81 -0.93 -0.86 -14.98
C ASP A 81 -2.46 -0.90 -15.04
N MET A 82 -3.10 -1.52 -14.05
CA MET A 82 -4.57 -1.52 -13.94
C MET A 82 -5.13 -0.11 -13.78
N LEU A 83 -4.48 0.74 -13.00
CA LEU A 83 -4.87 2.15 -12.85
C LEU A 83 -4.72 2.91 -14.17
N LEU A 84 -3.64 2.67 -14.90
CA LEU A 84 -3.41 3.30 -16.21
C LEU A 84 -4.44 2.84 -17.24
N GLU A 85 -4.71 1.55 -17.32
CA GLU A 85 -5.74 0.98 -18.19
C GLU A 85 -7.15 1.48 -17.83
N GLY A 86 -7.37 1.77 -16.55
CA GLY A 86 -8.62 2.31 -16.03
C GLY A 86 -8.87 3.77 -16.35
N GLY A 87 -7.89 4.48 -16.90
CA GLY A 87 -8.06 5.85 -17.39
C GLY A 87 -7.23 6.92 -16.67
N PHE A 88 -6.39 6.56 -15.72
CA PHE A 88 -5.42 7.51 -15.17
C PHE A 88 -4.26 7.73 -16.15
N ASP A 89 -3.82 8.96 -16.30
CA ASP A 89 -2.60 9.27 -17.05
C ASP A 89 -1.36 8.77 -16.31
N ARG A 90 -0.32 8.42 -17.05
CA ARG A 90 0.95 7.95 -16.45
C ARG A 90 1.53 8.96 -15.45
N ASP A 91 1.43 10.24 -15.75
CA ASP A 91 1.91 11.31 -14.87
C ASP A 91 1.04 11.49 -13.61
N ALA A 92 -0.14 10.90 -13.61
CA ALA A 92 -1.08 10.98 -12.50
C ALA A 92 -0.94 9.82 -11.49
N VAL A 93 -0.15 8.80 -11.81
CA VAL A 93 0.03 7.62 -10.97
C VAL A 93 1.47 7.54 -10.46
N THR A 94 1.62 7.47 -9.15
CA THR A 94 2.91 7.24 -8.49
C THR A 94 2.84 5.92 -7.75
N CYS A 95 3.80 5.04 -7.97
CA CYS A 95 3.90 3.76 -7.28
C CYS A 95 5.05 3.82 -6.28
N VAL A 96 4.75 3.55 -5.01
CA VAL A 96 5.71 3.58 -3.92
C VAL A 96 5.78 2.23 -3.23
N PHE A 97 6.94 1.60 -3.30
CA PHE A 97 7.23 0.34 -2.64
C PHE A 97 8.43 0.54 -1.73
N GLU A 98 8.18 0.69 -0.43
CA GLU A 98 9.19 1.10 0.53
C GLU A 98 9.33 0.13 1.69
N LYS A 99 10.53 0.10 2.25
CA LYS A 99 10.82 -0.59 3.49
C LYS A 99 10.07 0.07 4.65
N ARG A 100 9.35 -0.73 5.41
CA ARG A 100 8.64 -0.27 6.59
C ARG A 100 9.61 0.04 7.73
N VAL A 101 9.50 1.22 8.31
CA VAL A 101 10.25 1.65 9.50
C VAL A 101 9.37 1.58 10.75
N LYS A 102 8.11 1.94 10.58
CA LYS A 102 7.08 1.91 11.63
C LYS A 102 6.06 0.82 11.35
N SER A 103 4.97 0.77 12.10
CA SER A 103 3.85 -0.09 11.73
C SER A 103 3.24 0.35 10.39
N ALA A 104 2.62 -0.57 9.68
CA ALA A 104 1.98 -0.24 8.40
C ALA A 104 0.92 0.85 8.57
N ALA A 105 0.18 0.85 9.67
CA ALA A 105 -0.79 1.90 9.99
C ALA A 105 -0.13 3.27 10.15
N GLU A 106 0.98 3.35 10.87
CA GLU A 106 1.74 4.59 11.06
C GLU A 106 2.32 5.12 9.75
N GLU A 107 2.83 4.26 8.91
CA GLU A 107 3.34 4.63 7.57
C GLU A 107 2.23 5.24 6.71
N ILE A 108 1.02 4.69 6.76
CA ILE A 108 -0.13 5.22 6.05
C ILE A 108 -0.53 6.58 6.61
N VAL A 109 -0.62 6.73 7.94
CA VAL A 109 -0.98 7.99 8.59
C VAL A 109 0.01 9.09 8.23
N ASP A 110 1.30 8.80 8.22
CA ASP A 110 2.33 9.78 7.85
C ASP A 110 2.18 10.24 6.39
N ARG A 111 1.78 9.35 5.50
CA ARG A 111 1.61 9.67 4.07
C ARG A 111 0.28 10.32 3.73
N VAL A 112 -0.73 10.15 4.56
CA VAL A 112 -2.06 10.77 4.34
C VAL A 112 -2.02 12.28 4.51
N ALA A 113 -1.04 12.81 5.22
CA ALA A 113 -0.87 14.24 5.37
C ALA A 113 -0.78 14.93 3.99
N GLY A 114 -1.68 15.89 3.74
CA GLY A 114 -1.77 16.58 2.46
C GLY A 114 -2.58 15.85 1.37
N CYS A 115 -3.09 14.67 1.63
CA CYS A 115 -3.99 13.97 0.72
C CYS A 115 -5.44 14.44 0.87
N SER A 116 -6.18 14.40 -0.23
CA SER A 116 -7.62 14.71 -0.23
C SER A 116 -8.46 13.51 0.14
N VAL A 117 -8.05 12.32 -0.32
CA VAL A 117 -8.79 11.06 -0.11
C VAL A 117 -7.82 9.93 0.22
N LEU A 118 -8.22 9.14 1.19
CA LEU A 118 -7.60 7.85 1.50
C LEU A 118 -8.58 6.74 1.12
N VAL A 119 -8.19 5.83 0.23
CA VAL A 119 -9.02 4.68 -0.16
C VAL A 119 -8.43 3.43 0.47
N LEU A 120 -9.19 2.82 1.35
CA LEU A 120 -8.82 1.59 2.05
C LEU A 120 -9.68 0.43 1.59
N SER A 121 -9.15 -0.78 1.65
CA SER A 121 -9.93 -2.00 1.53
C SER A 121 -10.15 -2.63 2.89
N ARG A 122 -11.33 -3.19 3.09
CA ARG A 122 -11.63 -4.00 4.27
C ARG A 122 -11.09 -5.41 4.05
N GLY A 123 -10.18 -5.83 4.90
CA GLY A 123 -9.60 -7.18 4.80
C GLY A 123 -10.58 -8.29 5.15
N ALA A 124 -10.38 -9.46 4.54
CA ALA A 124 -11.25 -10.63 4.69
C ALA A 124 -10.93 -11.52 5.90
N GLY A 125 -9.96 -11.18 6.74
CA GLY A 125 -9.50 -12.01 7.86
C GLY A 125 -9.43 -11.27 9.20
N LYS A 126 -9.34 -12.04 10.30
CA LYS A 126 -9.26 -11.47 11.66
C LYS A 126 -8.11 -10.48 11.85
N VAL A 127 -6.96 -10.75 11.25
CA VAL A 127 -5.76 -9.90 11.35
C VAL A 127 -5.94 -8.61 10.56
N THR A 128 -6.51 -8.70 9.37
CA THR A 128 -6.79 -7.54 8.51
C THR A 128 -7.90 -6.66 9.07
N HIS A 129 -8.88 -7.25 9.77
CA HIS A 129 -9.92 -6.50 10.46
C HIS A 129 -9.33 -5.65 11.60
N PHE A 130 -8.42 -6.21 12.35
CA PHE A 130 -7.71 -5.51 13.42
C PHE A 130 -6.85 -4.36 12.87
N PHE A 131 -6.16 -4.61 11.77
CA PHE A 131 -5.37 -3.60 11.07
C PHE A 131 -6.22 -2.44 10.58
N THR A 132 -7.36 -2.71 9.97
CA THR A 132 -8.30 -1.69 9.49
C THR A 132 -8.85 -0.85 10.62
N ARG A 133 -9.18 -1.45 11.76
CA ARG A 133 -9.63 -0.73 12.95
C ARG A 133 -8.54 0.20 13.50
N SER A 134 -7.31 -0.26 13.55
CA SER A 134 -6.17 0.54 14.02
C SER A 134 -5.93 1.76 13.13
N ILE A 135 -5.97 1.57 11.82
CA ILE A 135 -5.87 2.66 10.85
C ILE A 135 -7.02 3.65 11.01
N TYR A 136 -8.25 3.14 11.11
CA TYR A 136 -9.44 3.95 11.28
C TYR A 136 -9.36 4.88 12.50
N ALA A 137 -9.05 4.31 13.66
CA ALA A 137 -8.98 5.06 14.88
C ALA A 137 -7.94 6.18 14.81
N ARG A 138 -6.78 5.91 14.24
CA ARG A 138 -5.69 6.89 14.11
C ARG A 138 -6.00 7.99 13.10
N VAL A 139 -6.52 7.62 11.94
CA VAL A 139 -6.83 8.59 10.87
C VAL A 139 -7.95 9.53 11.30
N VAL A 140 -9.00 9.00 11.93
CA VAL A 140 -10.12 9.81 12.42
C VAL A 140 -9.69 10.75 13.52
N THR A 141 -8.76 10.34 14.40
CA THR A 141 -8.31 11.17 15.52
C THR A 141 -7.20 12.15 15.13
N ALA A 142 -6.35 11.82 14.16
CA ALA A 142 -5.15 12.58 13.84
C ALA A 142 -5.31 13.53 12.65
N LEU A 143 -6.25 13.29 11.74
CA LEU A 143 -6.29 13.99 10.46
C LEU A 143 -7.63 14.68 10.21
N ARG A 144 -7.55 15.96 9.91
CA ARG A 144 -8.69 16.77 9.45
C ARG A 144 -8.53 17.06 7.96
N GLY A 145 -9.65 17.11 7.24
CA GLY A 145 -9.66 17.48 5.82
C GLY A 145 -9.36 16.34 4.86
N VAL A 146 -9.37 15.09 5.33
CA VAL A 146 -9.20 13.88 4.50
C VAL A 146 -10.51 13.10 4.47
N THR A 147 -10.96 12.75 3.27
CA THR A 147 -12.09 11.83 3.09
C THR A 147 -11.57 10.40 3.07
N ILE A 148 -12.19 9.53 3.83
CA ILE A 148 -11.80 8.12 3.90
C ILE A 148 -12.89 7.29 3.22
N CYS A 149 -12.49 6.53 2.19
CA CYS A 149 -13.36 5.59 1.50
C CYS A 149 -12.92 4.18 1.86
N VAL A 150 -13.85 3.31 2.20
CA VAL A 150 -13.57 1.93 2.54
C VAL A 150 -14.32 1.01 1.60
N ALA A 151 -13.57 0.26 0.78
CA ALA A 151 -14.12 -0.78 -0.08
C ALA A 151 -14.26 -2.09 0.71
N SER A 152 -15.44 -2.68 0.66
CA SER A 152 -15.75 -3.93 1.39
C SER A 152 -16.34 -4.99 0.49
#